data_5ff0f113a3087f1db08c03413327053a
#
_entry.id   5ff0f113a3087f1db08c03413327053a
#
_cell.length_a   1.000
_cell.length_b   1.000
_cell.length_c   1.000
_cell.angle_alpha   90.00
_cell.angle_beta   90.00
_cell.angle_gamma   90.00
#
_symmetry.space_group_name_H-M   'P 1'
#
loop_
_entity.id
_entity.type
_entity.pdbx_description
1 polymer ?
#
loop_
_entity_poly.entity_id
_entity_poly.type
_entity_poly.pdbx_seq_one_letter_code
_entity_poly.pdbx_strand_id
1 'polypeptide(L)'
;MATKNFIEELEWRGMIHTIMPGAKEQLEKEMTTAYLGIDPTADSLHIGHLVGVMILKHFQMCGHRPLALIGGATGMIGDPSGKSQERNLLDEPTLRHNQEAIKRQLAKLLDFESDAPNAAVLVNNYDWMKDISFLEFIRDIGKCITVNYMMAKDSVKKRFSGEGDGMSFTEFTYQLVQGFDFLHLYQTMNCKVQLGGADQWGNITTGTELIRRKLGNEAEAFAITCPLITKADGTKFGKTESGNVWLDARYTCLL
;
A
#
# COMPACT_ATOMS: atom_id res chain seq x y z
N MET A 1 -18.97 15.46 18.56
CA MET A 1 -18.41 16.31 17.49
C MET A 1 -18.85 15.68 16.18
N ALA A 2 -19.31 16.46 15.19
CA ALA A 2 -19.61 15.90 13.87
C ALA A 2 -18.31 15.30 13.30
N THR A 3 -18.39 14.07 12.82
CA THR A 3 -17.26 13.43 12.11
C THR A 3 -16.98 14.23 10.85
N LYS A 4 -15.72 14.62 10.66
CA LYS A 4 -15.29 15.33 9.43
C LYS A 4 -15.40 14.39 8.24
N ASN A 5 -15.77 14.91 7.09
CA ASN A 5 -15.71 14.16 5.83
C ASN A 5 -14.25 13.93 5.44
N PHE A 6 -13.86 12.67 5.24
CA PHE A 6 -12.48 12.30 4.97
C PHE A 6 -11.99 12.86 3.63
N ILE A 7 -12.81 12.81 2.59
CA ILE A 7 -12.42 13.32 1.26
C ILE A 7 -12.22 14.83 1.31
N GLU A 8 -13.15 15.56 1.92
CA GLU A 8 -13.04 17.03 2.06
C GLU A 8 -11.81 17.43 2.88
N GLU A 9 -11.48 16.67 3.96
CA GLU A 9 -10.29 16.90 4.76
C GLU A 9 -9.00 16.70 3.96
N LEU A 10 -8.94 15.69 3.09
CA LEU A 10 -7.77 15.46 2.24
C LEU A 10 -7.70 16.44 1.06
N GLU A 11 -8.82 16.80 0.45
CA GLU A 11 -8.88 17.82 -0.62
C GLU A 11 -8.36 19.17 -0.12
N TRP A 12 -8.84 19.61 1.05
CA TRP A 12 -8.38 20.85 1.67
C TRP A 12 -6.86 20.86 1.93
N ARG A 13 -6.27 19.70 2.21
CA ARG A 13 -4.83 19.55 2.43
C ARG A 13 -4.02 19.34 1.17
N GLY A 14 -4.64 19.22 0.01
CA GLY A 14 -3.97 18.85 -1.24
C GLY A 14 -3.38 17.43 -1.21
N MET A 15 -3.98 16.53 -0.43
CA MET A 15 -3.50 15.16 -0.24
C MET A 15 -4.23 14.13 -1.13
N ILE A 16 -4.98 14.57 -2.12
CA ILE A 16 -5.63 13.70 -3.10
C ILE A 16 -4.96 13.84 -4.46
N HIS A 17 -4.58 12.70 -5.04
CA HIS A 17 -4.15 12.59 -6.43
C HIS A 17 -5.26 12.00 -7.30
N THR A 18 -5.79 10.83 -6.93
CA THR A 18 -6.87 10.16 -7.67
C THR A 18 -7.80 9.45 -6.71
N ILE A 19 -9.10 9.57 -6.97
CA ILE A 19 -10.18 8.86 -6.27
C ILE A 19 -10.90 7.99 -7.30
N MET A 20 -11.06 6.69 -7.02
CA MET A 20 -11.87 5.81 -7.85
C MET A 20 -13.36 6.18 -7.70
N PRO A 21 -14.15 6.22 -8.79
CA PRO A 21 -15.60 6.45 -8.71
C PRO A 21 -16.28 5.50 -7.73
N GLY A 22 -17.21 6.01 -6.92
CA GLY A 22 -17.90 5.26 -5.86
C GLY A 22 -17.22 5.28 -4.50
N ALA A 23 -15.93 5.65 -4.43
CA ALA A 23 -15.20 5.68 -3.15
C ALA A 23 -15.74 6.74 -2.17
N LYS A 24 -16.12 7.92 -2.69
CA LYS A 24 -16.69 8.99 -1.87
C LYS A 24 -18.03 8.57 -1.27
N GLU A 25 -18.90 8.02 -2.09
CA GLU A 25 -20.22 7.53 -1.70
C GLU A 25 -20.11 6.42 -0.66
N GLN A 26 -19.15 5.50 -0.80
CA GLN A 26 -18.90 4.45 0.20
C GLN A 26 -18.48 5.03 1.55
N LEU A 27 -17.61 6.03 1.55
CA LEU A 27 -17.12 6.67 2.79
C LEU A 27 -18.19 7.52 3.47
N GLU A 28 -19.12 8.11 2.72
CA GLU A 28 -20.23 8.87 3.26
C GLU A 28 -21.36 7.95 3.80
N LYS A 29 -21.46 6.74 3.27
CA LYS A 29 -22.53 5.79 3.61
C LYS A 29 -22.33 5.13 4.98
N GLU A 30 -21.10 4.75 5.32
CA GLU A 30 -20.82 3.95 6.51
C GLU A 30 -19.37 4.10 6.99
N MET A 31 -19.10 3.71 8.24
CA MET A 31 -17.73 3.48 8.69
C MET A 31 -17.07 2.42 7.79
N THR A 32 -16.05 2.83 7.07
CA THR A 32 -15.36 1.98 6.10
C THR A 32 -14.00 1.56 6.63
N THR A 33 -13.58 0.35 6.30
CA THR A 33 -12.21 -0.12 6.54
C THR A 33 -11.35 0.12 5.30
N ALA A 34 -10.19 0.74 5.49
CA ALA A 34 -9.19 0.94 4.44
C ALA A 34 -7.81 0.46 4.91
N TYR A 35 -6.96 0.06 3.95
CA TYR A 35 -5.59 -0.29 4.28
C TYR A 35 -4.56 0.50 3.46
N LEU A 36 -3.37 0.59 4.02
CA LEU A 36 -2.16 1.07 3.35
C LEU A 36 -1.03 0.10 3.67
N GLY A 37 -0.32 -0.36 2.63
CA GLY A 37 0.81 -1.26 2.75
C GLY A 37 2.14 -0.50 2.90
N ILE A 38 3.00 -0.99 3.77
CA ILE A 38 4.36 -0.49 4.02
C ILE A 38 5.31 -1.67 3.98
N ASP A 39 6.18 -1.73 2.97
CA ASP A 39 7.24 -2.73 2.92
C ASP A 39 8.36 -2.36 3.90
N PRO A 40 8.78 -3.30 4.78
CA PRO A 40 9.75 -3.05 5.84
C PRO A 40 11.20 -3.09 5.31
N THR A 41 11.52 -2.20 4.37
CA THR A 41 12.84 -2.15 3.69
C THR A 41 13.96 -1.57 4.56
N ALA A 42 13.64 -1.00 5.70
CA ALA A 42 14.55 -0.50 6.73
C ALA A 42 13.87 -0.54 8.10
N ASP A 43 14.63 -0.38 9.18
CA ASP A 43 14.12 -0.35 10.55
C ASP A 43 13.58 1.03 10.97
N SER A 44 13.32 1.91 10.00
CA SER A 44 12.66 3.20 10.19
C SER A 44 11.81 3.58 9.00
N LEU A 45 10.72 4.28 9.27
CA LEU A 45 10.00 5.05 8.27
C LEU A 45 10.82 6.28 7.87
N HIS A 46 10.63 6.75 6.66
CA HIS A 46 11.16 8.01 6.16
C HIS A 46 10.02 8.96 5.77
N ILE A 47 10.36 10.21 5.44
CA ILE A 47 9.36 11.25 5.13
C ILE A 47 8.41 10.85 3.98
N GLY A 48 8.85 10.03 3.01
CA GLY A 48 7.99 9.50 1.96
C GLY A 48 6.87 8.59 2.46
N HIS A 49 7.12 7.82 3.53
CA HIS A 49 6.10 7.00 4.18
C HIS A 49 5.15 7.84 5.04
N LEU A 50 5.63 8.96 5.60
CA LEU A 50 4.85 9.79 6.51
C LEU A 50 3.55 10.28 5.87
N VAL A 51 3.54 10.60 4.57
CA VAL A 51 2.30 11.00 3.88
C VAL A 51 1.25 9.91 3.96
N GLY A 52 1.62 8.67 3.62
CA GLY A 52 0.69 7.54 3.70
C GLY A 52 0.19 7.30 5.12
N VAL A 53 1.08 7.38 6.11
CA VAL A 53 0.70 7.24 7.53
C VAL A 53 -0.22 8.37 7.97
N MET A 54 0.01 9.60 7.52
CA MET A 54 -0.87 10.72 7.82
C MET A 54 -2.25 10.57 7.18
N ILE A 55 -2.34 9.95 6.00
CA ILE A 55 -3.64 9.62 5.40
C ILE A 55 -4.40 8.60 6.27
N LEU A 56 -3.73 7.54 6.75
CA LEU A 56 -4.33 6.62 7.71
C LEU A 56 -4.77 7.33 9.00
N LYS A 57 -3.97 8.28 9.50
CA LYS A 57 -4.32 9.10 10.67
C LYS A 57 -5.59 9.92 10.43
N HIS A 58 -5.66 10.63 9.30
CA HIS A 58 -6.88 11.38 8.95
C HIS A 58 -8.08 10.46 8.76
N PHE A 59 -7.88 9.28 8.17
CA PHE A 59 -8.91 8.27 8.01
C PHE A 59 -9.51 7.86 9.37
N GLN A 60 -8.64 7.56 10.34
CA GLN A 60 -9.05 7.25 11.70
C GLN A 60 -9.79 8.43 12.38
N MET A 61 -9.23 9.65 12.27
CA MET A 61 -9.84 10.86 12.85
C MET A 61 -11.20 11.20 12.24
N CYS A 62 -11.45 10.80 11.01
CA CYS A 62 -12.75 10.95 10.33
C CYS A 62 -13.72 9.81 10.64
N GLY A 63 -13.41 8.93 11.59
CA GLY A 63 -14.31 7.88 12.08
C GLY A 63 -14.26 6.57 11.30
N HIS A 64 -13.32 6.41 10.38
CA HIS A 64 -13.11 5.18 9.60
C HIS A 64 -12.03 4.32 10.23
N ARG A 65 -11.99 3.02 9.89
CA ARG A 65 -11.07 2.04 10.46
C ARG A 65 -9.84 1.82 9.58
N PRO A 66 -8.64 2.28 9.97
CA PRO A 66 -7.41 2.03 9.22
C PRO A 66 -6.80 0.68 9.54
N LEU A 67 -6.33 -0.02 8.51
CA LEU A 67 -5.42 -1.15 8.61
C LEU A 67 -4.03 -0.71 8.15
N ALA A 68 -3.04 -0.83 9.01
CA ALA A 68 -1.64 -0.67 8.63
C ALA A 68 -1.08 -2.04 8.27
N LEU A 69 -0.86 -2.29 6.98
CA LEU A 69 -0.30 -3.55 6.50
C LEU A 69 1.22 -3.44 6.46
N ILE A 70 1.89 -4.32 7.20
CA ILE A 70 3.33 -4.54 7.07
C ILE A 70 3.57 -5.61 6.01
N GLY A 71 4.35 -5.26 5.01
CA GLY A 71 4.67 -6.12 3.88
C GLY A 71 5.72 -7.19 4.21
N GLY A 72 5.41 -8.15 5.09
CA GLY A 72 6.32 -9.25 5.41
C GLY A 72 6.60 -10.14 4.21
N ALA A 73 5.59 -10.50 3.45
CA ALA A 73 5.75 -11.27 2.22
C ALA A 73 6.20 -10.38 1.04
N THR A 74 5.56 -9.24 0.83
CA THR A 74 5.91 -8.32 -0.26
C THR A 74 7.31 -7.73 -0.11
N GLY A 75 7.80 -7.54 1.11
CA GLY A 75 9.17 -7.13 1.38
C GLY A 75 10.23 -8.16 0.95
N MET A 76 9.86 -9.46 0.89
CA MET A 76 10.73 -10.51 0.34
C MET A 76 10.74 -10.52 -1.20
N ILE A 77 9.76 -9.91 -1.85
CA ILE A 77 9.62 -9.86 -3.32
C ILE A 77 10.17 -8.54 -3.87
N GLY A 78 9.80 -7.43 -3.27
CA GLY A 78 10.19 -6.08 -3.65
C GLY A 78 9.30 -5.44 -4.72
N ASP A 79 8.68 -4.30 -4.35
CA ASP A 79 7.82 -3.51 -5.24
C ASP A 79 8.62 -2.87 -6.39
N PRO A 80 8.29 -3.16 -7.66
CA PRO A 80 8.96 -2.56 -8.82
C PRO A 80 8.47 -1.14 -9.14
N SER A 81 7.40 -0.66 -8.52
CA SER A 81 6.76 0.62 -8.84
C SER A 81 7.73 1.79 -8.70
N GLY A 82 7.85 2.57 -9.77
CA GLY A 82 8.71 3.76 -9.82
C GLY A 82 10.22 3.50 -9.78
N LYS A 83 10.67 2.28 -10.14
CA LYS A 83 12.08 1.88 -10.18
C LYS A 83 12.52 1.39 -11.55
N SER A 84 13.80 1.57 -11.84
CA SER A 84 14.49 1.06 -13.03
C SER A 84 15.27 -0.22 -12.79
N GLN A 85 15.58 -0.57 -11.53
CA GLN A 85 16.39 -1.73 -11.15
C GLN A 85 15.67 -2.59 -10.10
N GLU A 86 15.99 -3.90 -10.10
CA GLU A 86 15.48 -4.87 -9.12
C GLU A 86 16.03 -4.57 -7.72
N ARG A 87 15.23 -4.87 -6.68
CA ARG A 87 15.64 -4.69 -5.28
C ARG A 87 16.53 -5.84 -4.80
N ASN A 88 17.49 -5.53 -3.93
CA ASN A 88 18.11 -6.53 -3.09
C ASN A 88 17.06 -7.07 -2.11
N LEU A 89 16.92 -8.39 -2.09
CA LEU A 89 16.00 -9.07 -1.19
C LEU A 89 16.59 -9.08 0.23
N LEU A 90 15.73 -8.83 1.22
CA LEU A 90 16.10 -8.91 2.64
C LEU A 90 15.87 -10.34 3.15
N ASP A 91 16.68 -10.77 4.09
CA ASP A 91 16.45 -12.02 4.81
C ASP A 91 15.33 -11.89 5.85
N GLU A 92 14.76 -13.00 6.27
CA GLU A 92 13.64 -13.03 7.22
C GLU A 92 13.97 -12.37 8.57
N PRO A 93 15.14 -12.60 9.21
CA PRO A 93 15.49 -11.92 10.46
C PRO A 93 15.52 -10.40 10.33
N THR A 94 16.09 -9.86 9.27
CA THR A 94 16.13 -8.43 8.99
C THR A 94 14.73 -7.86 8.77
N LEU A 95 13.88 -8.55 8.01
CA LEU A 95 12.49 -8.15 7.80
C LEU A 95 11.71 -8.08 9.12
N ARG A 96 11.86 -9.10 10.00
CA ARG A 96 11.18 -9.10 11.31
C ARG A 96 11.66 -7.98 12.22
N HIS A 97 12.96 -7.70 12.23
CA HIS A 97 13.51 -6.56 12.96
C HIS A 97 12.91 -5.24 12.47
N ASN A 98 12.87 -5.04 11.15
CA ASN A 98 12.32 -3.84 10.55
C ASN A 98 10.81 -3.70 10.83
N GLN A 99 10.06 -4.80 10.76
CA GLN A 99 8.63 -4.81 11.07
C GLN A 99 8.33 -4.29 12.49
N GLU A 100 9.05 -4.79 13.48
CA GLU A 100 8.89 -4.35 14.87
C GLU A 100 9.27 -2.88 15.07
N ALA A 101 10.29 -2.40 14.37
CA ALA A 101 10.70 -1.00 14.43
C ALA A 101 9.63 -0.07 13.82
N ILE A 102 9.08 -0.44 12.66
CA ILE A 102 8.00 0.30 11.98
C ILE A 102 6.73 0.31 12.84
N LYS A 103 6.35 -0.84 13.42
CA LYS A 103 5.21 -0.94 14.34
C LYS A 103 5.28 0.07 15.47
N ARG A 104 6.45 0.18 16.12
CA ARG A 104 6.67 1.17 17.20
C ARG A 104 6.52 2.62 16.73
N GLN A 105 6.90 2.93 15.49
CA GLN A 105 6.72 4.27 14.93
C GLN A 105 5.26 4.55 14.58
N LEU A 106 4.54 3.59 14.00
CA LEU A 106 3.12 3.71 13.68
C LEU A 106 2.26 3.90 14.93
N ALA A 107 2.57 3.21 16.03
CA ALA A 107 1.85 3.33 17.30
C ALA A 107 1.92 4.73 17.93
N LYS A 108 2.86 5.57 17.51
CA LYS A 108 2.91 6.98 17.93
C LYS A 108 1.90 7.87 17.21
N LEU A 109 1.39 7.42 16.07
CA LEU A 109 0.53 8.20 15.18
C LEU A 109 -0.90 7.66 15.11
N LEU A 110 -1.07 6.35 15.14
CA LEU A 110 -2.35 5.66 15.05
C LEU A 110 -2.73 5.09 16.42
N ASP A 111 -4.01 5.12 16.71
CA ASP A 111 -4.56 4.49 17.90
C ASP A 111 -4.89 3.02 17.61
N PHE A 112 -4.08 2.11 18.15
CA PHE A 112 -4.24 0.65 18.04
C PHE A 112 -4.83 0.03 19.31
N GLU A 113 -4.93 0.80 20.40
CA GLU A 113 -5.15 0.25 21.76
C GLU A 113 -6.53 0.54 22.31
N SER A 114 -7.26 1.52 21.77
CA SER A 114 -8.58 1.85 22.26
C SER A 114 -9.63 0.80 21.85
N ASP A 115 -10.71 0.73 22.62
CA ASP A 115 -11.90 -0.09 22.29
C ASP A 115 -12.82 0.59 21.26
N ALA A 116 -12.37 1.66 20.61
CA ALA A 116 -13.15 2.34 19.59
C ALA A 116 -13.39 1.44 18.37
N PRO A 117 -14.58 1.48 17.76
CA PRO A 117 -14.89 0.63 16.60
C PRO A 117 -13.97 0.90 15.40
N ASN A 118 -13.36 2.08 15.35
CA ASN A 118 -12.39 2.49 14.34
C ASN A 118 -10.94 2.50 14.86
N ALA A 119 -10.64 1.76 15.93
CA ALA A 119 -9.26 1.51 16.33
C ALA A 119 -8.49 0.90 15.18
N ALA A 120 -7.24 1.35 14.97
CA ALA A 120 -6.37 0.84 13.92
C ALA A 120 -6.02 -0.62 14.16
N VAL A 121 -5.79 -1.37 13.09
CA VAL A 121 -5.28 -2.73 13.17
C VAL A 121 -3.98 -2.85 12.40
N LEU A 122 -2.98 -3.46 13.03
CA LEU A 122 -1.75 -3.85 12.36
C LEU A 122 -1.91 -5.26 11.81
N VAL A 123 -1.64 -5.44 10.52
CA VAL A 123 -1.67 -6.73 9.85
C VAL A 123 -0.36 -6.97 9.09
N ASN A 124 -0.01 -8.24 8.91
CA ASN A 124 1.19 -8.64 8.18
C ASN A 124 0.80 -9.63 7.08
N ASN A 125 1.10 -9.30 5.82
CA ASN A 125 0.72 -10.17 4.71
C ASN A 125 1.48 -11.51 4.68
N TYR A 126 2.57 -11.65 5.42
CA TYR A 126 3.23 -12.93 5.61
C TYR A 126 2.30 -13.97 6.26
N ASP A 127 1.37 -13.53 7.14
CA ASP A 127 0.51 -14.43 7.89
C ASP A 127 -0.43 -15.25 7.00
N TRP A 128 -0.87 -14.70 5.88
CA TRP A 128 -1.72 -15.41 4.91
C TRP A 128 -0.99 -15.88 3.66
N MET A 129 0.17 -15.28 3.34
CA MET A 129 0.94 -15.66 2.15
C MET A 129 1.79 -16.91 2.37
N LYS A 130 2.31 -17.13 3.58
CA LYS A 130 3.21 -18.25 3.90
C LYS A 130 2.58 -19.63 3.70
N ASP A 131 1.26 -19.73 3.87
CA ASP A 131 0.53 -20.99 3.83
C ASP A 131 -0.09 -21.29 2.46
N ILE A 132 -0.10 -20.32 1.53
CA ILE A 132 -0.59 -20.55 0.18
C ILE A 132 0.50 -21.18 -0.70
N SER A 133 0.22 -22.33 -1.27
CA SER A 133 1.16 -22.95 -2.20
C SER A 133 1.21 -22.20 -3.53
N PHE A 134 2.35 -22.29 -4.22
CA PHE A 134 2.51 -21.71 -5.56
C PHE A 134 1.44 -22.21 -6.54
N LEU A 135 1.09 -23.49 -6.48
CA LEU A 135 0.04 -24.06 -7.36
C LEU A 135 -1.34 -23.50 -7.06
N GLU A 136 -1.68 -23.33 -5.79
CA GLU A 136 -2.95 -22.69 -5.39
C GLU A 136 -3.02 -21.24 -5.83
N PHE A 137 -1.94 -20.48 -5.61
CA PHE A 137 -1.88 -19.08 -6.05
C PHE A 137 -2.07 -18.94 -7.56
N ILE A 138 -1.35 -19.72 -8.37
CA ILE A 138 -1.50 -19.70 -9.84
C ILE A 138 -2.89 -20.13 -10.27
N ARG A 139 -3.43 -21.21 -9.69
CA ARG A 139 -4.75 -21.73 -10.03
C ARG A 139 -5.88 -20.78 -9.66
N ASP A 140 -5.83 -20.17 -8.46
CA ASP A 140 -6.99 -19.47 -7.89
C ASP A 140 -6.92 -17.96 -8.05
N ILE A 141 -5.73 -17.40 -8.15
CA ILE A 141 -5.48 -15.97 -8.32
C ILE A 141 -4.97 -15.66 -9.73
N GLY A 142 -3.94 -16.36 -10.19
CA GLY A 142 -3.30 -16.10 -11.49
C GLY A 142 -4.28 -16.15 -12.65
N LYS A 143 -5.25 -17.07 -12.67
CA LYS A 143 -6.27 -17.18 -13.73
C LYS A 143 -7.26 -16.00 -13.77
N CYS A 144 -7.39 -15.23 -12.68
CA CYS A 144 -8.36 -14.14 -12.61
C CYS A 144 -7.90 -12.89 -13.35
N ILE A 145 -6.59 -12.70 -13.51
CA ILE A 145 -5.99 -11.51 -14.15
C ILE A 145 -5.22 -11.96 -15.39
N THR A 146 -5.56 -11.38 -16.55
CA THR A 146 -4.87 -11.73 -17.80
C THR A 146 -3.50 -11.07 -17.89
N VAL A 147 -2.55 -11.73 -18.57
CA VAL A 147 -1.23 -11.15 -18.87
C VAL A 147 -1.37 -9.82 -19.61
N ASN A 148 -2.32 -9.71 -20.56
CA ASN A 148 -2.56 -8.46 -21.28
C ASN A 148 -2.95 -7.30 -20.35
N TYR A 149 -3.77 -7.59 -19.32
CA TYR A 149 -4.12 -6.61 -18.32
C TYR A 149 -2.89 -6.15 -17.50
N MET A 150 -2.05 -7.10 -17.11
CA MET A 150 -0.82 -6.81 -16.36
C MET A 150 0.18 -6.02 -17.20
N MET A 151 0.36 -6.38 -18.47
CA MET A 151 1.23 -5.70 -19.43
C MET A 151 0.77 -4.26 -19.75
N ALA A 152 -0.51 -3.96 -19.60
CA ALA A 152 -1.07 -2.63 -19.87
C ALA A 152 -0.74 -1.60 -18.77
N LYS A 153 -0.18 -2.01 -17.63
CA LYS A 153 0.22 -1.09 -16.55
C LYS A 153 1.43 -0.24 -16.94
N ASP A 154 1.43 1.04 -16.58
CA ASP A 154 2.50 1.97 -16.98
C ASP A 154 3.86 1.59 -16.41
N SER A 155 3.92 1.04 -15.19
CA SER A 155 5.14 0.53 -14.57
C SER A 155 5.74 -0.64 -15.37
N VAL A 156 4.89 -1.49 -15.94
CA VAL A 156 5.30 -2.63 -16.77
C VAL A 156 5.72 -2.15 -18.17
N LYS A 157 4.89 -1.33 -18.83
CA LYS A 157 5.20 -0.80 -20.18
C LYS A 157 6.56 -0.14 -20.24
N LYS A 158 6.90 0.71 -19.25
CA LYS A 158 8.20 1.40 -19.19
C LYS A 158 9.39 0.45 -19.18
N ARG A 159 9.27 -0.70 -18.52
CA ARG A 159 10.33 -1.71 -18.43
C ARG A 159 10.48 -2.51 -19.74
N PHE A 160 9.42 -2.64 -20.53
CA PHE A 160 9.43 -3.34 -21.83
C PHE A 160 9.68 -2.42 -23.03
N SER A 161 9.68 -1.09 -22.86
CA SER A 161 9.94 -0.13 -23.97
C SER A 161 11.41 0.02 -24.37
N GLY A 162 12.32 -0.76 -23.81
CA GLY A 162 13.75 -0.77 -24.17
C GLY A 162 14.62 0.20 -23.36
N GLU A 163 14.07 0.90 -22.38
CA GLU A 163 14.81 1.83 -21.52
C GLU A 163 15.36 1.19 -20.23
N GLY A 164 15.51 -0.14 -20.17
CA GLY A 164 15.99 -0.84 -18.98
C GLY A 164 16.26 -2.33 -19.20
N ASP A 165 16.75 -3.01 -18.15
CA ASP A 165 17.17 -4.42 -18.15
C ASP A 165 15.99 -5.42 -18.21
N GLY A 166 14.79 -5.00 -18.64
CA GLY A 166 13.59 -5.83 -18.62
C GLY A 166 12.97 -5.92 -17.22
N MET A 167 12.15 -6.94 -16.99
CA MET A 167 11.45 -7.17 -15.72
C MET A 167 11.53 -8.65 -15.37
N SER A 168 11.93 -8.98 -14.15
CA SER A 168 11.93 -10.37 -13.69
C SER A 168 10.49 -10.87 -13.49
N PHE A 169 10.32 -12.20 -13.46
CA PHE A 169 9.03 -12.81 -13.13
C PHE A 169 8.55 -12.37 -11.75
N THR A 170 9.45 -12.24 -10.79
CA THR A 170 9.17 -11.77 -9.44
C THR A 170 8.56 -10.36 -9.45
N GLU A 171 9.21 -9.41 -10.13
CA GLU A 171 8.70 -8.05 -10.27
C GLU A 171 7.36 -8.00 -11.03
N PHE A 172 7.22 -8.80 -12.10
CA PHE A 172 6.00 -8.85 -12.91
C PHE A 172 4.79 -9.35 -12.09
N THR A 173 5.00 -10.35 -11.25
CA THR A 173 3.93 -10.95 -10.44
C THR A 173 3.60 -10.16 -9.18
N TYR A 174 4.43 -9.19 -8.77
CA TYR A 174 4.21 -8.37 -7.57
C TYR A 174 2.81 -7.75 -7.52
N GLN A 175 2.31 -7.24 -8.63
CA GLN A 175 0.96 -6.66 -8.71
C GLN A 175 -0.15 -7.67 -8.37
N LEU A 176 0.05 -8.97 -8.62
CA LEU A 176 -0.89 -10.02 -8.22
C LEU A 176 -0.80 -10.33 -6.72
N VAL A 177 0.41 -10.30 -6.17
CA VAL A 177 0.64 -10.52 -4.73
C VAL A 177 -0.02 -9.41 -3.92
N GLN A 178 0.21 -8.14 -4.27
CA GLN A 178 -0.46 -7.00 -3.63
C GLN A 178 -1.98 -7.01 -3.88
N GLY A 179 -2.42 -7.43 -5.08
CA GLY A 179 -3.83 -7.58 -5.38
C GLY A 179 -4.50 -8.66 -4.53
N PHE A 180 -3.78 -9.74 -4.22
CA PHE A 180 -4.26 -10.79 -3.32
C PHE A 180 -4.37 -10.31 -1.87
N ASP A 181 -3.45 -9.45 -1.39
CA ASP A 181 -3.59 -8.81 -0.09
C ASP A 181 -4.91 -8.06 0.03
N PHE A 182 -5.26 -7.28 -1.01
CA PHE A 182 -6.54 -6.56 -1.03
C PHE A 182 -7.73 -7.51 -1.01
N LEU A 183 -7.73 -8.56 -1.83
CA LEU A 183 -8.79 -9.58 -1.83
C LEU A 183 -8.93 -10.25 -0.46
N HIS A 184 -7.81 -10.64 0.15
CA HIS A 184 -7.79 -11.26 1.48
C HIS A 184 -8.40 -10.34 2.54
N LEU A 185 -7.95 -9.09 2.60
CA LEU A 185 -8.47 -8.11 3.57
C LEU A 185 -9.93 -7.74 3.29
N TYR A 186 -10.34 -7.72 2.03
CA TYR A 186 -11.75 -7.54 1.66
C TYR A 186 -12.62 -8.65 2.23
N GLN A 187 -12.21 -9.91 2.06
CA GLN A 187 -12.97 -11.08 2.50
C GLN A 187 -12.97 -11.28 4.03
N THR A 188 -11.84 -11.00 4.69
CA THR A 188 -11.65 -11.32 6.12
C THR A 188 -11.92 -10.15 7.05
N MET A 189 -11.75 -8.91 6.57
CA MET A 189 -11.85 -7.70 7.40
C MET A 189 -12.79 -6.64 6.83
N ASN A 190 -13.58 -6.98 5.80
CA ASN A 190 -14.46 -6.05 5.10
C ASN A 190 -13.73 -4.75 4.66
N CYS A 191 -12.47 -4.90 4.24
CA CYS A 191 -11.65 -3.78 3.80
C CYS A 191 -12.04 -3.39 2.37
N LYS A 192 -12.73 -2.27 2.19
CA LYS A 192 -13.27 -1.84 0.90
C LYS A 192 -12.38 -0.83 0.17
N VAL A 193 -11.41 -0.23 0.84
CA VAL A 193 -10.57 0.82 0.23
C VAL A 193 -9.10 0.49 0.40
N GLN A 194 -8.33 0.62 -0.68
CA GLN A 194 -6.87 0.65 -0.60
C GLN A 194 -6.37 2.08 -0.80
N LEU A 195 -5.50 2.51 0.11
CA LEU A 195 -4.82 3.80 0.09
C LEU A 195 -3.37 3.61 -0.38
N GLY A 196 -2.82 4.60 -1.08
CA GLY A 196 -1.42 4.53 -1.51
C GLY A 196 -0.92 5.81 -2.16
N GLY A 197 0.35 5.85 -2.53
CA GLY A 197 0.92 6.90 -3.35
C GLY A 197 0.46 6.81 -4.80
N ALA A 198 0.60 7.88 -5.57
CA ALA A 198 0.21 7.92 -6.99
C ALA A 198 0.90 6.85 -7.84
N ASP A 199 2.12 6.44 -7.46
CA ASP A 199 2.86 5.37 -8.12
C ASP A 199 2.29 3.96 -7.86
N GLN A 200 1.42 3.81 -6.87
CA GLN A 200 0.75 2.56 -6.51
C GLN A 200 -0.56 2.32 -7.28
N TRP A 201 -1.06 3.28 -8.05
CA TRP A 201 -2.34 3.19 -8.75
C TRP A 201 -2.50 1.89 -9.56
N GLY A 202 -1.44 1.48 -10.28
CA GLY A 202 -1.43 0.26 -11.08
C GLY A 202 -1.64 -1.01 -10.24
N ASN A 203 -0.93 -1.12 -9.12
CA ASN A 203 -1.03 -2.26 -8.22
C ASN A 203 -2.40 -2.28 -7.52
N ILE A 204 -2.85 -1.13 -7.01
CA ILE A 204 -4.14 -1.00 -6.31
C ILE A 204 -5.30 -1.39 -7.23
N THR A 205 -5.32 -0.90 -8.47
CA THR A 205 -6.37 -1.23 -9.44
C THR A 205 -6.31 -2.70 -9.90
N THR A 206 -5.18 -3.37 -9.78
CA THR A 206 -5.12 -4.82 -9.97
C THR A 206 -5.87 -5.54 -8.84
N GLY A 207 -5.78 -5.05 -7.61
CA GLY A 207 -6.55 -5.58 -6.47
C GLY A 207 -8.05 -5.39 -6.63
N THR A 208 -8.52 -4.19 -7.01
CA THR A 208 -9.96 -3.94 -7.24
C THR A 208 -10.50 -4.81 -8.38
N GLU A 209 -9.74 -4.99 -9.46
CA GLU A 209 -10.12 -5.86 -10.58
C GLU A 209 -10.14 -7.34 -10.17
N LEU A 210 -9.18 -7.79 -9.34
CA LEU A 210 -9.15 -9.14 -8.81
C LEU A 210 -10.38 -9.44 -7.95
N ILE A 211 -10.76 -8.52 -7.06
CA ILE A 211 -11.96 -8.62 -6.23
C ILE A 211 -13.19 -8.77 -7.12
N ARG A 212 -13.36 -7.87 -8.09
CA ARG A 212 -14.48 -7.90 -9.03
C ARG A 212 -14.56 -9.22 -9.79
N ARG A 213 -13.44 -9.74 -10.31
CA ARG A 213 -13.40 -10.98 -11.09
C ARG A 213 -13.60 -12.23 -10.24
N LYS A 214 -13.12 -12.21 -9.00
CA LYS A 214 -13.23 -13.37 -8.10
C LYS A 214 -14.58 -13.47 -7.42
N LEU A 215 -15.16 -12.33 -7.01
CA LEU A 215 -16.37 -12.26 -6.19
C LEU A 215 -17.62 -11.77 -6.95
N GLY A 216 -17.46 -11.31 -8.18
CA GLY A 216 -18.57 -10.79 -8.99
C GLY A 216 -18.65 -9.26 -9.00
N ASN A 217 -19.48 -8.73 -9.90
CA ASN A 217 -19.60 -7.28 -10.12
C ASN A 217 -20.22 -6.51 -8.94
N GLU A 218 -20.89 -7.20 -8.04
CA GLU A 218 -21.47 -6.59 -6.82
C GLU A 218 -20.44 -6.37 -5.72
N ALA A 219 -19.23 -6.93 -5.87
CA ALA A 219 -18.14 -6.73 -4.92
C ALA A 219 -17.45 -5.41 -5.23
N GLU A 220 -17.78 -4.37 -4.46
CA GLU A 220 -17.25 -3.02 -4.62
C GLU A 220 -15.99 -2.83 -3.78
N ALA A 221 -14.89 -2.53 -4.44
CA ALA A 221 -13.62 -2.16 -3.83
C ALA A 221 -13.02 -0.94 -4.54
N PHE A 222 -12.40 -0.05 -3.76
CA PHE A 222 -12.03 1.28 -4.22
C PHE A 222 -10.56 1.59 -3.97
N ALA A 223 -10.04 2.52 -4.77
CA ALA A 223 -8.70 3.04 -4.70
C ALA A 223 -8.71 4.55 -4.43
N ILE A 224 -7.87 5.01 -3.51
CA ILE A 224 -7.59 6.43 -3.30
C ILE A 224 -6.09 6.60 -3.23
N THR A 225 -5.53 7.50 -4.05
CA THR A 225 -4.10 7.77 -4.05
C THR A 225 -3.79 9.23 -3.71
N CYS A 226 -2.65 9.42 -3.06
CA CYS A 226 -2.10 10.72 -2.72
C CYS A 226 -0.94 11.11 -3.64
N PRO A 227 -0.64 12.41 -3.77
CA PRO A 227 0.56 12.89 -4.43
C PRO A 227 1.82 12.34 -3.75
N LEU A 228 2.86 12.12 -4.53
CA LEU A 228 4.19 11.80 -3.99
C LEU A 228 4.86 13.08 -3.49
N ILE A 229 5.59 12.98 -2.38
CA ILE A 229 6.47 14.07 -1.95
C ILE A 229 7.64 14.15 -2.93
N THR A 230 7.86 15.34 -3.44
CA THR A 230 9.00 15.66 -4.30
C THR A 230 9.88 16.71 -3.64
N LYS A 231 11.17 16.69 -3.98
CA LYS A 231 12.10 17.76 -3.67
C LYS A 231 11.79 18.99 -4.52
N ALA A 232 12.42 20.13 -4.23
CA ALA A 232 12.27 21.36 -4.98
C ALA A 232 12.68 21.22 -6.48
N ASP A 233 13.56 20.24 -6.78
CA ASP A 233 13.97 19.91 -8.15
C ASP A 233 13.01 18.94 -8.88
N GLY A 234 11.88 18.56 -8.24
CA GLY A 234 10.89 17.64 -8.79
C GLY A 234 11.22 16.16 -8.61
N THR A 235 12.38 15.80 -8.07
CA THR A 235 12.74 14.39 -7.79
C THR A 235 11.99 13.86 -6.57
N LYS A 236 11.70 12.54 -6.56
CA LYS A 236 10.96 11.90 -5.46
C LYS A 236 11.78 11.92 -4.17
N PHE A 237 11.14 12.25 -3.04
CA PHE A 237 11.70 12.03 -1.72
C PHE A 237 11.75 10.53 -1.42
N GLY A 238 12.86 10.08 -0.81
CA GLY A 238 12.95 8.75 -0.22
C GLY A 238 13.75 7.71 -0.99
N LYS A 239 14.29 8.02 -2.18
CA LYS A 239 15.13 7.09 -2.97
C LYS A 239 16.24 7.85 -3.71
N THR A 240 17.06 8.58 -2.97
CA THR A 240 18.19 9.27 -3.57
C THR A 240 19.50 8.66 -3.08
N GLU A 241 20.49 8.61 -3.96
CA GLU A 241 21.89 8.31 -3.61
C GLU A 241 22.42 9.25 -2.49
N SER A 242 21.75 10.39 -2.29
CA SER A 242 22.06 11.40 -1.27
C SER A 242 21.40 11.16 0.11
N GLY A 243 20.76 10.00 0.33
CA GLY A 243 20.20 9.61 1.63
C GLY A 243 18.71 9.92 1.80
N ASN A 244 18.07 9.18 2.72
CA ASN A 244 16.70 9.36 3.14
C ASN A 244 16.62 10.31 4.34
N VAL A 245 15.52 11.07 4.44
CA VAL A 245 15.15 11.75 5.68
C VAL A 245 14.32 10.77 6.50
N TRP A 246 14.97 10.15 7.48
CA TRP A 246 14.37 9.14 8.35
C TRP A 246 13.56 9.77 9.49
N LEU A 247 12.54 9.09 9.95
CA LEU A 247 11.76 9.50 11.13
C LEU A 247 12.43 9.08 12.45
N ASP A 248 13.47 8.27 12.37
CA ASP A 248 14.29 7.92 13.53
C ASP A 248 15.49 8.88 13.64
N ALA A 249 15.62 9.52 14.79
CA ALA A 249 16.69 10.47 15.07
C ALA A 249 18.09 9.85 15.03
N ARG A 250 18.20 8.51 15.13
CA ARG A 250 19.48 7.81 14.96
C ARG A 250 20.06 7.95 13.55
N TYR A 251 19.19 8.12 12.54
CA TYR A 251 19.58 8.16 11.13
C TYR A 251 19.50 9.56 10.52
N THR A 252 18.72 10.46 11.10
CA THR A 252 18.61 11.85 10.64
C THR A 252 18.63 12.75 11.85
N CYS A 253 19.74 13.48 12.02
CA CYS A 253 19.86 14.49 13.08
C CYS A 253 18.90 15.65 12.81
N LEU A 254 18.10 16.01 13.80
CA LEU A 254 17.35 17.26 13.82
C LEU A 254 18.29 18.33 14.34
N LEU A 255 18.94 19.06 13.43
CA LEU A 255 19.70 20.26 13.77
C LEU A 255 18.75 21.45 13.91
#